data_67e64bc20916f171050aef50294a99a9
#
_entry.id   67e64bc20916f171050aef50294a99a9
#
_cell.length_a   1.000
_cell.length_b   1.000
_cell.length_c   1.000
_cell.angle_alpha   90.00
_cell.angle_beta   90.00
_cell.angle_gamma   90.00
#
_symmetry.space_group_name_H-M   'P 1'
#
loop_
_entity.id
_entity.type
_entity.pdbx_description
1 polymer ?
#
loop_
_entity_poly.entity_id
_entity_poly.type
_entity_poly.pdbx_seq_one_letter_code
_entity_poly.pdbx_strand_id
1 'polypeptide(L)'
;MKKLLQYDDVKVFKYDNLFLAVIYTIGHIFIAMACNRIITGASLDMAAADAFIEPIINGFWFYFLLVFLKKIIEEKFITSKIGIYLAFIYTIGHILIAMTCNRLLTGAPLNLAAIDAIIEPLINGFWFYLLFEVFNRYKQTIQNNSAGSNNSSPASKAPSKLAPINNKKNLD
;
A
#
# COMPACT_ATOMS: atom_id res chain seq x y z
N MET A 1 29.73 -5.06 -11.29
CA MET A 1 29.10 -3.78 -10.96
C MET A 1 27.58 -3.79 -11.04
N LYS A 2 26.92 -4.32 -12.08
CA LYS A 2 25.43 -4.40 -12.18
C LYS A 2 24.72 -5.20 -11.07
N LYS A 3 25.30 -6.26 -10.49
CA LYS A 3 24.68 -7.07 -9.43
C LYS A 3 24.59 -6.39 -8.07
N LEU A 4 25.50 -5.47 -7.75
CA LEU A 4 25.49 -4.73 -6.47
C LEU A 4 24.38 -3.66 -6.45
N LEU A 5 24.19 -2.96 -7.57
CA LEU A 5 23.11 -1.96 -7.71
C LEU A 5 21.73 -2.61 -7.60
N GLN A 6 21.53 -3.80 -8.16
CA GLN A 6 20.25 -4.51 -8.07
C GLN A 6 19.91 -4.98 -6.65
N TYR A 7 20.90 -5.28 -5.80
CA TYR A 7 20.69 -5.71 -4.42
C TYR A 7 20.28 -4.55 -3.50
N ASP A 8 20.90 -3.38 -3.67
CA ASP A 8 20.57 -2.19 -2.87
C ASP A 8 19.19 -1.64 -3.22
N ASP A 9 18.79 -1.65 -4.51
CA ASP A 9 17.45 -1.24 -4.95
C ASP A 9 16.35 -2.11 -4.34
N VAL A 10 16.56 -3.43 -4.24
CA VAL A 10 15.61 -4.36 -3.62
C VAL A 10 15.46 -4.12 -2.12
N LYS A 11 16.55 -3.81 -1.40
CA LYS A 11 16.50 -3.47 0.04
C LYS A 11 15.75 -2.17 0.29
N VAL A 12 16.07 -1.11 -0.43
CA VAL A 12 15.41 0.19 -0.31
C VAL A 12 13.91 0.04 -0.55
N PHE A 13 13.51 -0.67 -1.61
CA PHE A 13 12.11 -0.92 -1.93
C PHE A 13 11.35 -1.69 -0.83
N LYS A 14 12.02 -2.60 -0.13
CA LYS A 14 11.43 -3.38 0.97
C LYS A 14 11.13 -2.51 2.21
N TYR A 15 12.06 -1.63 2.59
CA TYR A 15 11.88 -0.74 3.76
C TYR A 15 10.82 0.33 3.49
N ASP A 16 10.77 0.88 2.31
CA ASP A 16 9.77 1.86 1.90
C ASP A 16 8.34 1.31 2.00
N ASN A 17 8.12 0.08 1.53
CA ASN A 17 6.81 -0.56 1.59
C ASN A 17 6.41 -0.90 3.04
N LEU A 18 7.38 -1.33 3.87
CA LEU A 18 7.13 -1.57 5.29
C LEU A 18 6.76 -0.27 6.03
N PHE A 19 7.48 0.82 5.75
CA PHE A 19 7.19 2.13 6.31
C PHE A 19 5.79 2.62 5.94
N LEU A 20 5.42 2.48 4.66
CA LEU A 20 4.08 2.80 4.18
C LEU A 20 3.01 1.97 4.90
N ALA A 21 3.24 0.67 5.07
CA ALA A 21 2.32 -0.22 5.76
C ALA A 21 2.13 0.17 7.24
N VAL A 22 3.20 0.55 7.94
CA VAL A 22 3.14 1.01 9.34
C VAL A 22 2.32 2.30 9.45
N ILE A 23 2.59 3.30 8.60
CA ILE A 23 1.82 4.56 8.60
C ILE A 23 0.34 4.30 8.29
N TYR A 24 0.07 3.43 7.30
CA TYR A 24 -1.29 3.04 6.97
C TYR A 24 -2.00 2.41 8.17
N THR A 25 -1.37 1.47 8.84
CA THR A 25 -1.94 0.77 10.01
C THR A 25 -2.24 1.72 11.17
N ILE A 26 -1.30 2.63 11.47
CA ILE A 26 -1.51 3.65 12.50
C ILE A 26 -2.71 4.53 12.15
N GLY A 27 -2.75 5.05 10.93
CA GLY A 27 -3.86 5.89 10.46
C GLY A 27 -5.19 5.13 10.46
N HIS A 28 -5.20 3.87 10.04
CA HIS A 28 -6.38 2.99 10.08
C HIS A 28 -6.95 2.85 11.51
N ILE A 29 -6.10 2.58 12.52
CA ILE A 29 -6.53 2.49 13.91
C ILE A 29 -7.15 3.81 14.40
N PHE A 30 -6.55 4.95 14.08
CA PHE A 30 -7.11 6.25 14.43
C PHE A 30 -8.46 6.53 13.77
N ILE A 31 -8.62 6.15 12.50
CA ILE A 31 -9.86 6.28 11.75
C ILE A 31 -10.94 5.38 12.36
N ALA A 32 -10.64 4.11 12.62
CA ALA A 32 -11.56 3.17 13.24
C ALA A 32 -12.06 3.69 14.61
N MET A 33 -11.13 4.12 15.48
CA MET A 33 -11.49 4.74 16.76
C MET A 33 -12.40 5.97 16.60
N ALA A 34 -12.07 6.85 15.65
CA ALA A 34 -12.83 8.08 15.43
C ALA A 34 -14.23 7.78 14.87
N CYS A 35 -14.34 6.89 13.88
CA CYS A 35 -15.62 6.46 13.30
C CYS A 35 -16.50 5.83 14.36
N ASN A 36 -15.98 4.84 15.09
CA ASN A 36 -16.72 4.18 16.14
C ASN A 36 -17.22 5.19 17.19
N ARG A 37 -16.35 6.07 17.70
CA ARG A 37 -16.74 7.08 18.68
C ARG A 37 -17.79 8.07 18.15
N ILE A 38 -17.65 8.54 16.91
CA ILE A 38 -18.55 9.56 16.32
C ILE A 38 -19.90 8.94 15.97
N ILE A 39 -19.91 7.74 15.40
CA ILE A 39 -21.13 7.09 14.90
C ILE A 39 -21.91 6.44 16.03
N THR A 40 -21.23 5.72 16.93
CA THR A 40 -21.88 4.91 17.96
C THR A 40 -21.97 5.62 19.30
N GLY A 41 -21.17 6.67 19.53
CA GLY A 41 -21.06 7.34 20.83
C GLY A 41 -20.27 6.54 21.87
N ALA A 42 -19.52 5.50 21.45
CA ALA A 42 -18.71 4.66 22.34
C ALA A 42 -17.69 5.48 23.13
N SER A 43 -17.32 4.98 24.32
CA SER A 43 -16.18 5.55 25.06
C SER A 43 -14.87 5.31 24.31
N LEU A 44 -13.85 6.13 24.59
CA LEU A 44 -12.59 6.06 23.85
C LEU A 44 -11.86 4.71 24.02
N ASP A 45 -11.93 4.14 25.21
CA ASP A 45 -11.35 2.83 25.54
C ASP A 45 -12.04 1.69 24.77
N MET A 46 -13.38 1.72 24.68
CA MET A 46 -14.14 0.73 23.91
C MET A 46 -13.91 0.88 22.40
N ALA A 47 -13.90 2.12 21.89
CA ALA A 47 -13.56 2.38 20.49
C ALA A 47 -12.13 1.94 20.15
N ALA A 48 -11.16 2.14 21.06
CA ALA A 48 -9.81 1.66 20.90
C ALA A 48 -9.74 0.12 20.91
N ALA A 49 -10.45 -0.53 21.85
CA ALA A 49 -10.50 -1.99 21.90
C ALA A 49 -11.07 -2.57 20.59
N ASP A 50 -12.13 -2.00 20.04
CA ASP A 50 -12.74 -2.42 18.79
C ASP A 50 -11.75 -2.24 17.61
N ALA A 51 -11.12 -1.08 17.49
CA ALA A 51 -10.13 -0.76 16.44
C ALA A 51 -8.93 -1.71 16.42
N PHE A 52 -8.61 -2.38 17.53
CA PHE A 52 -7.56 -3.41 17.59
C PHE A 52 -8.09 -4.83 17.39
N ILE A 53 -9.21 -5.16 17.99
CA ILE A 53 -9.75 -6.54 18.00
C ILE A 53 -10.36 -6.90 16.64
N GLU A 54 -11.12 -5.99 16.06
CA GLU A 54 -11.79 -6.22 14.77
C GLU A 54 -10.83 -6.63 13.65
N PRO A 55 -9.71 -5.93 13.38
CA PRO A 55 -8.77 -6.33 12.33
C PRO A 55 -8.14 -7.70 12.58
N ILE A 56 -7.94 -8.09 13.84
CA ILE A 56 -7.41 -9.42 14.18
C ILE A 56 -8.41 -10.50 13.79
N ILE A 57 -9.68 -10.33 14.14
CA ILE A 57 -10.75 -11.28 13.79
C ILE A 57 -10.94 -11.33 12.26
N ASN A 58 -10.90 -10.20 11.59
CA ASN A 58 -10.93 -10.11 10.12
C ASN A 58 -9.74 -10.82 9.47
N GLY A 59 -8.55 -10.74 10.08
CA GLY A 59 -7.37 -11.50 9.65
C GLY A 59 -7.59 -13.01 9.71
N PHE A 60 -8.20 -13.52 10.79
CA PHE A 60 -8.60 -14.93 10.88
C PHE A 60 -9.66 -15.30 9.84
N TRP A 61 -10.67 -14.46 9.64
CA TRP A 61 -11.67 -14.67 8.60
C TRP A 61 -11.03 -14.79 7.22
N PHE A 62 -10.13 -13.87 6.86
CA PHE A 62 -9.40 -13.91 5.61
C PHE A 62 -8.57 -15.19 5.46
N TYR A 63 -7.87 -15.59 6.52
CA TYR A 63 -7.10 -16.84 6.54
C TYR A 63 -7.99 -18.06 6.28
N PHE A 64 -9.12 -18.19 7.00
CA PHE A 64 -10.08 -19.29 6.78
C PHE A 64 -10.61 -19.31 5.36
N LEU A 65 -10.92 -18.15 4.81
CA LEU A 65 -11.41 -18.00 3.46
C LEU A 65 -10.37 -18.49 2.43
N LEU A 66 -9.10 -18.11 2.61
CA LEU A 66 -8.01 -18.58 1.74
C LEU A 66 -7.78 -20.09 1.85
N VAL A 67 -7.81 -20.65 3.06
CA VAL A 67 -7.64 -22.11 3.27
C VAL A 67 -8.78 -22.89 2.62
N PHE A 68 -10.02 -22.44 2.80
CA PHE A 68 -11.19 -23.08 2.19
C PHE A 68 -11.15 -22.99 0.66
N LEU A 69 -10.77 -21.84 0.12
CA LEU A 69 -10.69 -21.62 -1.32
C LEU A 69 -9.51 -22.32 -1.98
N LYS A 70 -8.39 -22.50 -1.27
CA LYS A 70 -7.26 -23.26 -1.81
C LYS A 70 -7.69 -24.63 -2.32
N LYS A 71 -8.58 -25.29 -1.60
CA LYS A 71 -9.16 -26.58 -1.96
C LYS A 71 -9.99 -26.54 -3.25
N ILE A 72 -10.65 -25.40 -3.52
CA ILE A 72 -11.48 -25.17 -4.72
C ILE A 72 -10.62 -24.70 -5.90
N ILE A 73 -9.56 -23.93 -5.62
CA ILE A 73 -8.67 -23.31 -6.61
C ILE A 73 -7.69 -24.33 -7.21
N GLU A 74 -7.19 -25.30 -6.41
CA GLU A 74 -6.32 -26.37 -6.90
C GLU A 74 -6.98 -27.22 -8.00
N GLU A 75 -8.31 -27.26 -8.08
CA GLU A 75 -9.06 -27.98 -9.11
C GLU A 75 -9.42 -27.15 -10.35
N LYS A 76 -9.30 -25.82 -10.31
CA LYS A 76 -9.68 -24.95 -11.44
C LYS A 76 -8.75 -23.73 -11.55
N PHE A 77 -8.33 -23.41 -12.78
CA PHE A 77 -7.62 -22.17 -13.10
C PHE A 77 -8.33 -20.95 -12.50
N ILE A 78 -7.58 -20.12 -11.75
CA ILE A 78 -8.08 -18.86 -11.19
C ILE A 78 -8.49 -17.94 -12.34
N THR A 79 -9.77 -17.91 -12.65
CA THR A 79 -10.35 -16.93 -13.54
C THR A 79 -10.61 -15.64 -12.75
N SER A 80 -10.50 -14.48 -13.40
CA SER A 80 -10.81 -13.16 -12.84
C SER A 80 -12.16 -13.14 -12.09
N LYS A 81 -13.13 -13.94 -12.53
CA LYS A 81 -14.44 -14.09 -11.88
C LYS A 81 -14.37 -14.67 -10.45
N ILE A 82 -13.45 -15.62 -10.19
CA ILE A 82 -13.28 -16.22 -8.85
C ILE A 82 -12.77 -15.16 -7.86
N GLY A 83 -11.85 -14.28 -8.31
CA GLY A 83 -11.37 -13.17 -7.48
C GLY A 83 -12.50 -12.21 -7.06
N ILE A 84 -13.43 -11.91 -7.94
CA ILE A 84 -14.60 -11.05 -7.64
C ILE A 84 -15.52 -11.72 -6.61
N TYR A 85 -15.84 -13.02 -6.77
CA TYR A 85 -16.65 -13.76 -5.79
C TYR A 85 -15.96 -13.80 -4.43
N LEU A 86 -14.65 -14.02 -4.41
CA LEU A 86 -13.85 -14.02 -3.18
C LEU A 86 -13.92 -12.68 -2.47
N ALA A 87 -13.70 -11.59 -3.21
CA ALA A 87 -13.79 -10.23 -2.66
C ALA A 87 -15.18 -9.96 -2.09
N PHE A 88 -16.25 -10.40 -2.77
CA PHE A 88 -17.62 -10.21 -2.30
C PHE A 88 -17.90 -11.00 -1.00
N ILE A 89 -17.51 -12.28 -0.93
CA ILE A 89 -17.67 -13.10 0.28
C ILE A 89 -16.84 -12.53 1.44
N TYR A 90 -15.60 -12.09 1.15
CA TYR A 90 -14.76 -11.44 2.15
C TYR A 90 -15.42 -10.18 2.70
N THR A 91 -15.93 -9.31 1.83
CA THR A 91 -16.58 -8.05 2.22
C THR A 91 -17.82 -8.29 3.08
N ILE A 92 -18.68 -9.23 2.72
CA ILE A 92 -19.85 -9.59 3.56
C ILE A 92 -19.39 -10.06 4.94
N GLY A 93 -18.43 -10.98 5.00
CA GLY A 93 -17.92 -11.49 6.27
C GLY A 93 -17.27 -10.39 7.11
N HIS A 94 -16.50 -9.50 6.48
CA HIS A 94 -15.91 -8.33 7.15
C HIS A 94 -16.98 -7.43 7.78
N ILE A 95 -18.02 -7.05 7.04
CA ILE A 95 -19.12 -6.22 7.58
C ILE A 95 -19.80 -6.90 8.75
N LEU A 96 -20.09 -8.21 8.67
CA LEU A 96 -20.71 -8.96 9.76
C LEU A 96 -19.81 -9.02 11.02
N ILE A 97 -18.51 -9.18 10.84
CA ILE A 97 -17.52 -9.19 11.92
C ILE A 97 -17.44 -7.80 12.56
N ALA A 98 -17.23 -6.76 11.76
CA ALA A 98 -17.13 -5.38 12.23
C ALA A 98 -18.39 -4.97 13.03
N MET A 99 -19.57 -5.23 12.47
CA MET A 99 -20.86 -4.97 13.14
C MET A 99 -21.01 -5.74 14.45
N THR A 100 -20.55 -6.99 14.48
CA THR A 100 -20.63 -7.84 15.68
C THR A 100 -19.65 -7.38 16.75
N CYS A 101 -18.38 -7.11 16.38
CA CYS A 101 -17.35 -6.60 17.28
C CYS A 101 -17.79 -5.28 17.90
N ASN A 102 -18.20 -4.33 17.07
CA ASN A 102 -18.66 -3.03 17.52
C ASN A 102 -19.82 -3.18 18.53
N ARG A 103 -20.85 -3.98 18.21
CA ARG A 103 -21.98 -4.21 19.11
C ARG A 103 -21.56 -4.86 20.43
N LEU A 104 -20.68 -5.86 20.39
CA LEU A 104 -20.29 -6.61 21.60
C LEU A 104 -19.34 -5.80 22.49
N LEU A 105 -18.43 -5.04 21.92
CA LEU A 105 -17.42 -4.29 22.65
C LEU A 105 -17.95 -2.95 23.14
N THR A 106 -18.75 -2.25 22.33
CA THR A 106 -19.21 -0.90 22.65
C THR A 106 -20.64 -0.85 23.21
N GLY A 107 -21.42 -1.93 23.04
CA GLY A 107 -22.84 -1.95 23.36
C GLY A 107 -23.71 -1.13 22.39
N ALA A 108 -23.16 -0.68 21.25
CA ALA A 108 -23.87 0.14 20.29
C ALA A 108 -25.13 -0.54 19.74
N PRO A 109 -26.19 0.22 19.42
CA PRO A 109 -27.34 -0.29 18.70
C PRO A 109 -26.92 -0.88 17.34
N LEU A 110 -27.58 -1.96 16.91
CA LEU A 110 -27.21 -2.70 15.70
C LEU A 110 -27.19 -1.83 14.44
N ASN A 111 -28.11 -0.86 14.33
CA ASN A 111 -28.16 0.07 13.21
C ASN A 111 -26.94 0.98 13.14
N LEU A 112 -26.44 1.46 14.29
CA LEU A 112 -25.23 2.29 14.33
C LEU A 112 -23.98 1.45 14.09
N ALA A 113 -23.90 0.25 14.66
CA ALA A 113 -22.82 -0.70 14.38
C ALA A 113 -22.77 -1.10 12.88
N ALA A 114 -23.92 -1.25 12.22
CA ALA A 114 -23.98 -1.53 10.79
C ALA A 114 -23.53 -0.33 9.93
N ILE A 115 -23.89 0.89 10.34
CA ILE A 115 -23.45 2.11 9.66
C ILE A 115 -21.93 2.25 9.78
N ASP A 116 -21.38 2.04 10.96
CA ASP A 116 -19.92 2.10 11.21
C ASP A 116 -19.18 1.08 10.37
N ALA A 117 -19.63 -0.17 10.38
CA ALA A 117 -19.03 -1.28 9.58
C ALA A 117 -18.99 -1.03 8.07
N ILE A 118 -19.76 -0.07 7.55
CA ILE A 118 -19.76 0.34 6.14
C ILE A 118 -18.95 1.63 5.96
N ILE A 119 -19.11 2.61 6.83
CA ILE A 119 -18.49 3.94 6.69
C ILE A 119 -16.99 3.87 6.95
N GLU A 120 -16.57 3.13 7.99
CA GLU A 120 -15.15 3.02 8.36
C GLU A 120 -14.27 2.50 7.21
N PRO A 121 -14.57 1.36 6.54
CA PRO A 121 -13.76 0.89 5.41
C PRO A 121 -13.71 1.86 4.24
N LEU A 122 -14.77 2.65 4.00
CA LEU A 122 -14.76 3.68 2.95
C LEU A 122 -13.79 4.82 3.28
N ILE A 123 -13.78 5.29 4.53
CA ILE A 123 -12.82 6.31 4.98
C ILE A 123 -11.40 5.76 4.96
N ASN A 124 -11.20 4.51 5.37
CA ASN A 124 -9.90 3.84 5.31
C ASN A 124 -9.40 3.66 3.88
N GLY A 125 -10.29 3.36 2.93
CA GLY A 125 -9.96 3.31 1.50
C GLY A 125 -9.51 4.67 0.97
N PHE A 126 -10.17 5.75 1.38
CA PHE A 126 -9.75 7.11 1.03
C PHE A 126 -8.40 7.48 1.67
N TRP A 127 -8.19 7.13 2.93
CA TRP A 127 -6.91 7.30 3.61
C TRP A 127 -5.77 6.57 2.89
N PHE A 128 -5.99 5.31 2.51
CA PHE A 128 -5.03 4.54 1.71
C PHE A 128 -4.68 5.23 0.41
N TYR A 129 -5.69 5.72 -0.32
CA TYR A 129 -5.49 6.46 -1.57
C TYR A 129 -4.62 7.71 -1.37
N LEU A 130 -4.93 8.54 -0.38
CA LEU A 130 -4.14 9.75 -0.08
C LEU A 130 -2.69 9.41 0.27
N LEU A 131 -2.51 8.42 1.13
CA LEU A 131 -1.18 7.99 1.56
C LEU A 131 -0.35 7.46 0.38
N PHE A 132 -0.95 6.66 -0.48
CA PHE A 132 -0.32 6.12 -1.67
C PHE A 132 0.08 7.21 -2.67
N GLU A 133 -0.79 8.19 -2.90
CA GLU A 133 -0.52 9.31 -3.80
C GLU A 133 0.63 10.19 -3.29
N VAL A 134 0.62 10.54 -1.99
CA VAL A 134 1.70 11.31 -1.36
C VAL A 134 3.04 10.56 -1.46
N PHE A 135 3.02 9.27 -1.19
CA PHE A 135 4.22 8.44 -1.25
C PHE A 135 4.80 8.32 -2.67
N ASN A 136 3.94 8.16 -3.67
CA ASN A 136 4.37 8.13 -5.07
C ASN A 136 4.98 9.46 -5.52
N ARG A 137 4.38 10.59 -5.15
CA ARG A 137 4.92 11.92 -5.45
C ARG A 137 6.27 12.13 -4.78
N TYR A 138 6.42 11.72 -3.53
CA TYR A 138 7.67 11.79 -2.80
C TYR A 138 8.79 10.99 -3.51
N LYS A 139 8.50 9.75 -3.93
CA LYS A 139 9.45 8.92 -4.68
C LYS A 139 9.87 9.55 -6.00
N GLN A 140 8.93 10.09 -6.78
CA GLN A 140 9.22 10.76 -8.04
C GLN A 140 10.13 11.97 -7.84
N THR A 141 9.92 12.77 -6.79
CA THR A 141 10.75 13.92 -6.47
C THR A 141 12.19 13.51 -6.17
N ILE A 142 12.40 12.46 -5.38
CA ILE A 142 13.74 11.94 -5.08
C ILE A 142 14.46 11.46 -6.35
N GLN A 143 13.77 10.71 -7.20
CA GLN A 143 14.35 10.20 -8.45
C GLN A 143 14.76 11.32 -9.40
N ASN A 144 13.92 12.36 -9.54
CA ASN A 144 14.22 13.51 -10.39
C ASN A 144 15.44 14.31 -9.87
N ASN A 145 15.56 14.51 -8.57
CA ASN A 145 16.69 15.18 -7.96
C ASN A 145 17.98 14.39 -8.13
N SER A 146 17.94 13.07 -8.03
CA SER A 146 19.09 12.18 -8.24
C SER A 146 19.55 12.18 -9.71
N ALA A 147 18.61 12.19 -10.65
CA ALA A 147 18.92 12.26 -12.09
C ALA A 147 19.52 13.63 -12.50
N GLY A 148 19.02 14.73 -11.89
CA GLY A 148 19.55 16.08 -12.11
C GLY A 148 20.98 16.26 -11.61
N SER A 149 21.34 15.64 -10.50
CA SER A 149 22.69 15.69 -9.92
C SER A 149 23.74 14.98 -10.78
N ASN A 150 23.38 13.91 -11.47
CA ASN A 150 24.28 13.16 -12.35
C ASN A 150 24.58 13.87 -13.67
N ASN A 151 23.71 14.79 -14.10
CA ASN A 151 23.91 15.58 -15.33
C ASN A 151 24.72 16.86 -15.12
N SER A 152 24.99 17.25 -13.89
CA SER A 152 25.76 18.45 -13.54
C SER A 152 27.26 18.21 -13.33
N SER A 153 27.76 16.99 -13.60
CA SER A 153 29.20 16.74 -13.64
C SER A 153 29.78 17.49 -14.84
N PRO A 154 30.71 18.47 -14.65
CA PRO A 154 31.28 19.22 -15.75
C PRO A 154 32.03 18.25 -16.64
N ALA A 155 31.51 18.01 -17.86
CA ALA A 155 32.24 17.35 -18.88
C ALA A 155 33.60 18.08 -19.03
N SER A 156 34.67 17.40 -18.64
CA SER A 156 36.04 17.80 -18.87
C SER A 156 36.17 18.18 -20.33
N LYS A 157 36.26 19.48 -20.59
CA LYS A 157 36.69 19.98 -21.92
C LYS A 157 38.09 19.49 -22.16
N ALA A 158 38.22 18.32 -22.76
CA ALA A 158 39.46 17.93 -23.39
C ALA A 158 39.69 18.88 -24.59
N PRO A 159 40.83 19.58 -24.67
CA PRO A 159 41.11 20.45 -25.82
C PRO A 159 41.35 19.61 -27.04
N SER A 160 40.49 19.75 -28.03
CA SER A 160 40.74 19.27 -29.39
C SER A 160 41.84 20.09 -30.02
N LYS A 161 43.08 19.63 -29.93
CA LYS A 161 44.17 20.04 -30.79
C LYS A 161 44.66 18.80 -31.50
N LEU A 162 44.33 18.72 -32.79
CA LEU A 162 45.26 18.28 -33.81
C LEU A 162 44.67 18.60 -35.20
N ALA A 163 45.34 19.52 -35.87
CA ALA A 163 45.06 19.98 -37.22
C ALA A 163 45.29 18.87 -38.26
N PRO A 164 44.70 18.96 -39.45
CA PRO A 164 44.87 17.96 -40.51
C PRO A 164 46.24 18.12 -41.16
N ILE A 165 47.01 17.06 -41.20
CA ILE A 165 48.19 16.95 -42.06
C ILE A 165 47.71 16.63 -43.48
N ASN A 166 47.78 17.65 -44.30
CA ASN A 166 47.63 17.58 -45.75
C ASN A 166 48.88 16.88 -46.35
N ASN A 167 48.75 15.70 -46.92
CA ASN A 167 49.79 15.12 -47.73
C ASN A 167 49.22 14.70 -49.10
N LYS A 168 49.29 15.68 -49.99
CA LYS A 168 49.31 15.45 -51.46
C LYS A 168 50.64 14.87 -51.81
N LYS A 169 50.68 13.76 -52.48
CA LYS A 169 51.63 13.35 -53.54
C LYS A 169 50.99 12.25 -54.36
N ASN A 170 50.55 12.61 -55.51
CA ASN A 170 51.02 12.49 -56.89
C ASN A 170 51.88 11.25 -57.16
N LEU A 171 51.55 10.74 -58.33
CA LEU A 171 52.39 9.99 -59.36
C LEU A 171 52.14 8.46 -59.29
N ASP A 172 51.69 7.96 -60.24
CA ASP A 172 51.74 7.59 -61.68
C ASP A 172 50.73 6.47 -61.89
#